data_14e0433d1d56dd345efe918bc85c6553
#
_entry.id   14e0433d1d56dd345efe918bc85c6553
#
_cell.length_a   1.000
_cell.length_b   1.000
_cell.length_c   1.000
_cell.angle_alpha   90.00
_cell.angle_beta   90.00
_cell.angle_gamma   90.00
#
_symmetry.space_group_name_H-M   'P 1'
#
loop_
_entity.id
_entity.type
_entity.pdbx_description
1 polymer ?
#
loop_
_entity_poly.entity_id
_entity_poly.type
_entity_poly.pdbx_seq_one_letter_code
_entity_poly.pdbx_strand_id
1 'polypeptide(L)' 'MNSSDYKERFKAEFYQLKLRIDGLEAMLTKYENGTLEFTPSCDIALLKTQIATMVAYENILKMRAKQESIELPAL' A
#
# COMPACT_ATOMS: atom_id res chain seq x y z
N MET A 1 26.54 -4.24 -2.24
CA MET A 1 25.37 -3.39 -2.55
C MET A 1 25.60 -2.01 -1.96
N ASN A 2 25.44 -0.95 -2.74
CA ASN A 2 25.68 0.41 -2.27
C ASN A 2 24.39 1.06 -1.73
N SER A 3 24.52 2.23 -1.10
CA SER A 3 23.41 2.97 -0.51
C SER A 3 22.34 3.33 -1.55
N SER A 4 22.78 3.63 -2.77
CA SER A 4 21.88 3.99 -3.87
C SER A 4 20.92 2.86 -4.20
N ASP A 5 21.44 1.63 -4.30
CA ASP A 5 20.61 0.46 -4.60
C ASP A 5 19.58 0.20 -3.50
N TYR A 6 20.01 0.35 -2.24
CA TYR A 6 19.10 0.17 -1.10
C TYR A 6 17.98 1.20 -1.14
N LYS A 7 18.33 2.48 -1.34
CA LYS A 7 17.33 3.54 -1.36
C LYS A 7 16.34 3.38 -2.53
N GLU A 8 16.83 2.98 -3.69
CA GLU A 8 15.95 2.75 -4.85
C GLU A 8 15.00 1.59 -4.60
N ARG A 9 15.46 0.51 -3.98
CA ARG A 9 14.59 -0.63 -3.66
C ARG A 9 13.57 -0.26 -2.60
N PHE A 10 13.97 0.57 -1.63
CA PHE A 10 13.05 1.06 -0.61
C PHE A 10 11.92 1.88 -1.25
N LYS A 11 12.27 2.78 -2.15
CA LYS A 11 11.28 3.59 -2.87
C LYS A 11 10.34 2.74 -3.71
N ALA A 12 10.87 1.72 -4.36
CA ALA A 12 10.06 0.80 -5.17
C ALA A 12 9.08 0.03 -4.30
N GLU A 13 9.50 -0.45 -3.14
CA GLU A 13 8.63 -1.14 -2.19
C GLU A 13 7.50 -0.22 -1.71
N PHE A 14 7.83 1.00 -1.35
CA PHE A 14 6.83 1.98 -0.91
C PHE A 14 5.81 2.26 -2.02
N TYR A 15 6.29 2.48 -3.23
CA TYR A 15 5.44 2.76 -4.38
C TYR A 15 4.49 1.60 -4.67
N GLN A 16 5.01 0.38 -4.67
CA GLN A 16 4.20 -0.82 -4.91
C GLN A 16 3.13 -1.01 -3.85
N LEU A 17 3.50 -0.79 -2.58
CA LEU A 17 2.56 -0.89 -1.48
C LEU A 17 1.44 0.13 -1.63
N LYS A 18 1.78 1.36 -2.00
CA LYS A 18 0.80 2.43 -2.21
C LYS A 18 -0.19 2.06 -3.31
N LEU A 19 0.31 1.54 -4.43
CA LEU A 19 -0.55 1.10 -5.53
C LEU A 19 -1.50 -0.02 -5.12
N ARG A 20 -1.02 -0.96 -4.30
CA ARG A 20 -1.86 -2.06 -3.82
C ARG A 20 -2.96 -1.56 -2.90
N ILE A 21 -2.62 -0.64 -1.99
CA ILE A 21 -3.62 -0.04 -1.09
C ILE A 21 -4.70 0.67 -1.91
N ASP A 22 -4.29 1.51 -2.85
CA ASP A 22 -5.22 2.27 -3.68
C ASP A 22 -6.14 1.33 -4.48
N GLY A 23 -5.59 0.25 -5.02
CA GLY A 23 -6.39 -0.74 -5.77
C GLY A 23 -7.41 -1.44 -4.91
N LEU A 24 -7.02 -1.86 -3.70
CA LEU A 24 -7.94 -2.53 -2.79
C LEU A 24 -9.02 -1.59 -2.27
N GLU A 25 -8.65 -0.34 -1.95
CA GLU A 25 -9.62 0.66 -1.51
C GLU A 25 -10.64 0.96 -2.61
N ALA A 26 -10.18 1.08 -3.86
CA ALA A 26 -11.08 1.31 -5.00
C ALA A 26 -12.05 0.14 -5.18
N MET A 27 -11.57 -1.09 -5.03
CA MET A 27 -12.41 -2.28 -5.13
C MET A 27 -13.47 -2.30 -4.03
N LEU A 28 -13.09 -1.99 -2.79
CA LEU A 28 -14.05 -1.96 -1.68
C LEU A 28 -15.09 -0.87 -1.86
N THR A 29 -14.69 0.30 -2.37
CA THR A 29 -15.63 1.38 -2.66
C THR A 29 -16.67 0.93 -3.68
N LYS A 30 -16.25 0.26 -4.74
CA LYS A 30 -17.16 -0.30 -5.74
C LYS A 30 -18.10 -1.34 -5.15
N TYR A 31 -17.58 -2.19 -4.27
CA TYR A 31 -18.39 -3.20 -3.60
C TYR A 31 -19.49 -2.55 -2.76
N GLU A 32 -19.10 -1.54 -1.95
CA GLU A 32 -20.05 -0.84 -1.07
C GLU A 32 -21.11 -0.07 -1.86
N ASN A 33 -20.76 0.42 -3.06
CA ASN A 33 -21.67 1.13 -3.93
C ASN A 33 -22.52 0.18 -4.80
N GLY A 34 -22.26 -1.13 -4.73
CA GLY A 34 -22.97 -2.10 -5.55
C GLY A 34 -22.59 -2.09 -7.03
N THR A 35 -21.44 -1.50 -7.37
CA THR A 35 -20.98 -1.37 -8.76
C THR A 35 -19.86 -2.34 -9.12
N LEU A 36 -19.44 -3.19 -8.19
CA LEU A 36 -18.41 -4.19 -8.47
C LEU A 36 -18.98 -5.28 -9.35
N GLU A 37 -18.28 -5.59 -10.45
CA GLU A 37 -18.76 -6.52 -11.47
C GLU A 37 -18.58 -8.00 -11.11
N PHE A 38 -17.83 -8.28 -10.05
CA PHE A 38 -17.56 -9.66 -9.62
C PHE A 38 -17.71 -9.76 -8.11
N THR A 39 -17.89 -11.01 -7.63
CA THR A 39 -17.92 -11.27 -6.19
C THR A 39 -16.51 -11.55 -5.71
N PRO A 40 -15.99 -10.80 -4.72
CA PRO A 40 -14.67 -11.10 -4.19
C PRO A 40 -14.60 -12.53 -3.65
N SER A 41 -13.47 -13.20 -3.89
CA SER A 41 -13.27 -14.56 -3.42
C SER A 41 -12.94 -14.64 -1.93
N CYS A 42 -12.64 -13.49 -1.32
CA CYS A 42 -12.33 -13.39 0.11
C CYS A 42 -13.43 -12.63 0.83
N ASP A 43 -13.55 -12.92 2.13
CA ASP A 43 -14.43 -12.18 3.02
C ASP A 43 -14.04 -10.69 3.03
N ILE A 44 -15.04 -9.81 2.95
CA ILE A 44 -14.82 -8.36 2.96
C ILE A 44 -14.12 -7.91 4.24
N ALA A 45 -14.47 -8.52 5.39
CA ALA A 45 -13.82 -8.20 6.64
C ALA A 45 -12.31 -8.52 6.59
N LEU A 46 -11.95 -9.62 5.94
CA LEU A 46 -10.55 -9.99 5.76
C LEU A 46 -9.81 -8.98 4.87
N LEU A 47 -10.46 -8.54 3.78
CA LEU A 47 -9.87 -7.53 2.90
C LEU A 47 -9.68 -6.20 3.61
N LYS A 48 -10.64 -5.79 4.45
CA LYS A 48 -10.49 -4.57 5.26
C LYS A 48 -9.34 -4.69 6.25
N THR A 49 -9.16 -5.85 6.85
CA THR A 49 -8.04 -6.12 7.76
C THR A 49 -6.72 -6.05 6.99
N GLN A 50 -6.68 -6.59 5.78
CA GLN A 50 -5.48 -6.50 4.94
C GLN A 50 -5.11 -5.05 4.64
N ILE A 51 -6.08 -4.24 4.27
CA ILE A 51 -5.85 -2.82 3.98
C ILE A 51 -5.32 -2.11 5.23
N ALA A 52 -5.92 -2.35 6.38
CA ALA A 52 -5.47 -1.73 7.63
C ALA A 52 -4.02 -2.10 7.95
N THR A 53 -3.64 -3.35 7.73
CA THR A 53 -2.28 -3.83 7.94
C THR A 53 -1.32 -3.17 6.94
N MET A 54 -1.73 -3.03 5.69
CA MET A 54 -0.92 -2.40 4.65
C MET A 54 -0.72 -0.91 4.92
N VAL A 55 -1.75 -0.22 5.41
CA VAL A 55 -1.65 1.19 5.80
C VAL A 55 -0.68 1.35 6.97
N ALA A 56 -0.74 0.45 7.96
CA ALA A 56 0.20 0.47 9.08
C ALA A 56 1.64 0.28 8.58
N TYR A 57 1.84 -0.64 7.64
CA TYR A 57 3.16 -0.86 7.04
C TYR A 57 3.63 0.37 6.25
N GLU A 58 2.73 1.00 5.49
CA GLU A 58 3.04 2.25 4.78
C GLU A 58 3.56 3.31 5.74
N ASN A 59 2.89 3.47 6.88
CA ASN A 59 3.31 4.43 7.89
C ASN A 59 4.69 4.10 8.47
N ILE A 60 4.98 2.83 8.68
CA ILE A 60 6.31 2.40 9.13
C ILE A 60 7.37 2.76 8.09
N LEU A 61 7.08 2.55 6.81
CA LEU A 61 8.01 2.91 5.75
C LEU A 61 8.26 4.42 5.71
N LYS A 62 7.22 5.23 5.92
CA LYS A 62 7.38 6.68 5.98
C LYS A 62 8.28 7.10 7.14
N MET A 63 8.11 6.49 8.30
CA MET A 63 8.94 6.78 9.48
C MET A 63 10.39 6.35 9.24
N ARG A 64 10.59 5.17 8.66
CA ARG A 64 11.92 4.68 8.32
C ARG A 64 12.59 5.58 7.30
N ALA A 65 11.86 6.02 6.29
CA ALA A 65 12.40 6.93 5.28
C ALA A 65 12.92 8.22 5.91
N LYS A 66 12.15 8.76 6.86
CA LYS A 66 12.56 9.97 7.58
C LYS A 66 13.84 9.75 8.37
N GLN A 67 13.93 8.63 9.09
CA GLN A 67 15.12 8.31 9.89
C GLN A 67 16.33 7.99 9.04
N GLU A 68 16.13 7.38 7.88
CA GLU A 68 17.20 6.96 6.99
C GLU A 68 17.52 7.98 5.90
N SER A 69 16.88 9.15 5.96
CA SER A 69 17.06 10.24 5.00
C SER A 69 16.77 9.81 3.56
N ILE A 70 15.71 9.03 3.38
CA ILE A 70 15.25 8.62 2.07
C ILE A 70 14.07 9.49 1.68
N GLU A 71 14.17 10.15 0.52
CA GLU A 71 13.08 10.97 0.01
C GLU A 71 12.10 10.09 -0.76
N LEU A 72 10.85 10.00 -0.26
CA LEU A 72 9.83 9.21 -0.90
C LEU A 72 9.12 10.01 -2.00
N PRO A 73 8.65 9.32 -3.07
CA PRO A 73 7.88 10.00 -4.10
C PRO A 73 6.56 10.54 -3.55
N ALA A 74 6.14 11.70 -4.06
CA ALA A 74 4.85 12.27 -3.74
C ALA A 74 3.79 11.58 -4.60
N LEU A 75 2.97 10.76 -3.99
CA LEU A 75 1.91 10.03 -4.67
C LEU A 75 0.52 10.56 -4.33
#